data_b5ee568ce9b2a03a0c12f9b87c8ea019
#
_entry.id   b5ee568ce9b2a03a0c12f9b87c8ea019
#
_cell.length_a   1.000
_cell.length_b   1.000
_cell.length_c   1.000
_cell.angle_alpha   90.00
_cell.angle_beta   90.00
_cell.angle_gamma   90.00
#
_symmetry.space_group_name_H-M   'P 1'
#
loop_
_entity.id
_entity.type
_entity.pdbx_description
1 polymer ?
#
loop_
_entity_poly.entity_id
_entity_poly.type
_entity_poly.pdbx_seq_one_letter_code
_entity_poly.pdbx_strand_id
1 'polypeptide(L)'
;MFKKITKSSEEFEEKFWNSKSAETFYNSLPSKLEDPMSLVFQDAMEGLLKKKSRSNISERMSASLEAGIEKQMTKIEKGFTFLATVGSTAPFIGLFGTVWGIMNSFQSIAISRNTSLAIVAPGIAEALFATALGLLAAIPAVVAYNKFNNDLSLIHI
;
A
#
# COMPACT_ATOMS: atom_id res chain seq x y z
N MET A 1 5.32 -9.33 -0.30
CA MET A 1 5.97 -8.18 0.34
C MET A 1 6.17 -8.44 1.84
N PHE A 2 5.15 -8.67 2.63
CA PHE A 2 5.26 -8.88 4.09
C PHE A 2 6.15 -10.05 4.50
N LYS A 3 6.04 -11.24 3.88
CA LYS A 3 6.94 -12.37 4.18
C LYS A 3 8.43 -12.03 4.01
N LYS A 4 8.76 -11.16 3.06
CA LYS A 4 10.15 -10.72 2.86
C LYS A 4 10.59 -9.75 3.98
N ILE A 5 9.69 -8.87 4.41
CA ILE A 5 9.93 -7.94 5.52
C ILE A 5 10.11 -8.72 6.82
N THR A 6 9.19 -9.65 7.15
CA THR A 6 9.29 -10.48 8.36
C THR A 6 10.61 -11.24 8.43
N LYS A 7 10.99 -11.93 7.33
CA LYS A 7 12.26 -12.66 7.28
C LYS A 7 13.47 -11.74 7.44
N SER A 8 13.44 -10.56 6.81
CA SER A 8 14.52 -9.58 6.91
C SER A 8 14.63 -9.00 8.33
N SER A 9 13.48 -8.81 9.02
CA SER A 9 13.46 -8.36 10.41
C SER A 9 14.00 -9.41 11.36
N GLU A 10 13.68 -10.70 11.16
CA GLU A 10 14.25 -11.81 11.93
C GLU A 10 15.78 -11.91 11.76
N GLU A 11 16.27 -11.78 10.50
CA GLU A 11 17.70 -11.77 10.23
C GLU A 11 18.42 -10.55 10.85
N PHE A 12 17.75 -9.39 10.89
CA PHE A 12 18.26 -8.20 11.56
C PHE A 12 18.37 -8.43 13.06
N GLU A 13 17.32 -8.95 13.68
CA GLU A 13 17.25 -9.20 15.12
C GLU A 13 18.36 -10.17 15.55
N GLU A 14 18.52 -11.28 14.84
CA GLU A 14 19.58 -12.25 15.11
C GLU A 14 20.99 -11.63 15.04
N LYS A 15 21.26 -10.85 13.99
CA LYS A 15 22.53 -10.15 13.83
C LYS A 15 22.77 -9.09 14.90
N PHE A 16 21.71 -8.37 15.28
CA PHE A 16 21.78 -7.34 16.31
C PHE A 16 22.15 -7.92 17.67
N TRP A 17 21.47 -8.99 18.10
CA TRP A 17 21.73 -9.63 19.40
C TRP A 17 23.09 -10.36 19.46
N ASN A 18 23.60 -10.82 18.32
CA ASN A 18 24.94 -11.42 18.21
C ASN A 18 26.07 -10.39 18.17
N SER A 19 25.75 -9.10 18.04
CA SER A 19 26.77 -8.04 18.01
C SER A 19 27.21 -7.62 19.41
N LYS A 20 28.48 -7.21 19.54
CA LYS A 20 29.06 -6.81 20.85
C LYS A 20 28.55 -5.45 21.33
N SER A 21 28.16 -4.57 20.42
CA SER A 21 27.60 -3.24 20.74
C SER A 21 26.78 -2.70 19.57
N ALA A 22 25.82 -1.78 19.86
CA ALA A 22 25.02 -1.10 18.86
C ALA A 22 25.86 -0.32 17.85
N GLU A 23 26.99 0.27 18.28
CA GLU A 23 27.90 1.00 17.41
C GLU A 23 28.65 0.08 16.45
N THR A 24 29.12 -1.07 16.92
CA THR A 24 29.76 -2.09 16.07
C THR A 24 28.79 -2.61 15.03
N PHE A 25 27.54 -2.86 15.43
CA PHE A 25 26.50 -3.30 14.53
C PHE A 25 26.17 -2.23 13.48
N TYR A 26 26.02 -0.96 13.90
CA TYR A 26 25.78 0.15 13.00
C TYR A 26 26.86 0.25 11.89
N ASN A 27 28.14 0.12 12.26
CA ASN A 27 29.26 0.17 11.32
C ASN A 27 29.33 -1.06 10.38
N SER A 28 28.66 -2.15 10.73
CA SER A 28 28.55 -3.37 9.91
C SER A 28 27.41 -3.35 8.91
N LEU A 29 26.50 -2.38 9.01
CA LEU A 29 25.36 -2.29 8.12
C LEU A 29 25.78 -1.94 6.69
N PRO A 30 25.15 -2.56 5.66
CA PRO A 30 25.43 -2.24 4.27
C PRO A 30 24.99 -0.82 3.92
N SER A 31 25.67 -0.20 2.96
CA SER A 31 25.38 1.18 2.52
C SER A 31 23.98 1.36 1.90
N LYS A 32 23.36 0.28 1.43
CA LYS A 32 22.02 0.29 0.88
C LYS A 32 21.11 -0.63 1.71
N LEU A 33 20.27 -0.03 2.52
CA LEU A 33 19.29 -0.72 3.35
C LEU A 33 17.92 -0.73 2.65
N GLU A 34 17.28 -1.90 2.61
CA GLU A 34 15.93 -2.08 2.06
C GLU A 34 14.94 -2.50 3.17
N ASP A 35 15.46 -2.96 4.29
CA ASP A 35 14.70 -3.44 5.42
C ASP A 35 14.26 -2.29 6.35
N PRO A 36 12.96 -2.19 6.71
CA PRO A 36 12.45 -1.14 7.59
C PRO A 36 13.12 -1.08 8.96
N MET A 37 13.43 -2.23 9.58
CA MET A 37 14.11 -2.30 10.89
C MET A 37 15.51 -1.71 10.83
N SER A 38 16.27 -2.08 9.82
CA SER A 38 17.63 -1.54 9.58
C SER A 38 17.60 -0.04 9.35
N LEU A 39 16.60 0.48 8.63
CA LEU A 39 16.43 1.92 8.38
C LEU A 39 16.06 2.69 9.64
N VAL A 40 15.16 2.15 10.48
CA VAL A 40 14.80 2.76 11.77
C VAL A 40 16.03 2.80 12.69
N PHE A 41 16.77 1.70 12.77
CA PHE A 41 17.98 1.65 13.59
C PHE A 41 19.06 2.63 13.09
N GLN A 42 19.27 2.71 11.77
CA GLN A 42 20.20 3.67 11.18
C GLN A 42 19.82 5.11 11.50
N ASP A 43 18.56 5.50 11.27
CA ASP A 43 18.05 6.85 11.55
C ASP A 43 18.23 7.20 13.05
N ALA A 44 17.99 6.25 13.97
CA ALA A 44 18.17 6.43 15.40
C ALA A 44 19.65 6.63 15.79
N MET A 45 20.55 5.80 15.26
CA MET A 45 21.99 5.90 15.52
C MET A 45 22.59 7.19 14.96
N GLU A 46 22.20 7.61 13.75
CA GLU A 46 22.61 8.91 13.21
C GLU A 46 22.14 10.08 14.08
N GLY A 47 20.92 10.02 14.61
CA GLY A 47 20.37 11.02 15.53
C GLY A 47 21.18 11.14 16.83
N LEU A 48 21.69 10.02 17.33
CA LEU A 48 22.54 9.99 18.53
C LEU A 48 23.97 10.54 18.25
N LEU A 49 24.57 10.14 17.13
CA LEU A 49 25.94 10.51 16.79
C LEU A 49 26.09 12.00 16.42
N LYS A 50 25.08 12.58 15.76
CA LYS A 50 25.09 14.00 15.34
C LYS A 50 25.03 15.00 16.51
N LYS A 51 24.49 14.65 17.68
CA LYS A 51 24.36 15.55 18.83
C LYS A 51 25.17 15.00 20.03
N LYS A 52 26.33 15.55 20.28
CA LYS A 52 27.24 15.22 21.40
C LYS A 52 26.75 15.58 22.82
N SER A 53 25.47 15.88 23.03
CA SER A 53 24.96 16.20 24.36
C SER A 53 24.76 14.93 25.20
N ARG A 54 25.37 14.89 26.40
CA ARG A 54 25.32 13.73 27.32
C ARG A 54 24.04 13.62 28.13
N SER A 55 23.11 14.59 28.07
CA SER A 55 21.86 14.54 28.82
C SER A 55 20.82 13.72 28.09
N ASN A 56 20.19 12.77 28.79
CA ASN A 56 19.03 11.97 28.37
C ASN A 56 19.21 11.19 27.05
N ILE A 57 20.30 10.41 26.92
CA ILE A 57 20.54 9.55 25.76
C ILE A 57 19.38 8.58 25.53
N SER A 58 18.83 7.99 26.59
CA SER A 58 17.71 7.07 26.53
C SER A 58 16.44 7.71 25.93
N GLU A 59 16.06 8.88 26.41
CA GLU A 59 14.88 9.62 25.93
C GLU A 59 15.02 10.03 24.47
N ARG A 60 16.23 10.48 24.10
CA ARG A 60 16.53 10.83 22.71
C ARG A 60 16.54 9.61 21.78
N MET A 61 17.01 8.48 22.27
CA MET A 61 16.96 7.22 21.54
C MET A 61 15.52 6.81 21.28
N SER A 62 14.67 6.81 22.32
CA SER A 62 13.24 6.52 22.16
C SER A 62 12.57 7.43 21.14
N ALA A 63 12.77 8.74 21.27
CA ALA A 63 12.18 9.71 20.32
C ALA A 63 12.67 9.51 18.87
N SER A 64 13.96 9.18 18.69
CA SER A 64 14.49 8.91 17.35
C SER A 64 13.95 7.59 16.75
N LEU A 65 13.78 6.55 17.58
CA LEU A 65 13.18 5.29 17.17
C LEU A 65 11.71 5.47 16.80
N GLU A 66 10.92 6.17 17.61
CA GLU A 66 9.52 6.49 17.34
C GLU A 66 9.37 7.26 16.02
N ALA A 67 10.14 8.32 15.81
CA ALA A 67 10.13 9.06 14.55
C ALA A 67 10.54 8.21 13.34
N GLY A 68 11.51 7.30 13.52
CA GLY A 68 11.92 6.35 12.48
C GLY A 68 10.82 5.35 12.13
N ILE A 69 10.13 4.81 13.14
CA ILE A 69 8.99 3.90 12.97
C ILE A 69 7.86 4.62 12.21
N GLU A 70 7.45 5.81 12.67
CA GLU A 70 6.40 6.60 12.03
C GLU A 70 6.71 6.89 10.56
N LYS A 71 7.95 7.23 10.24
CA LYS A 71 8.42 7.46 8.88
C LYS A 71 8.31 6.21 7.99
N GLN A 72 8.64 5.02 8.50
CA GLN A 72 8.51 3.78 7.74
C GLN A 72 7.04 3.36 7.61
N MET A 73 6.24 3.53 8.66
CA MET A 73 4.79 3.27 8.62
C MET A 73 4.11 4.13 7.55
N THR A 74 4.38 5.44 7.51
CA THR A 74 3.84 6.34 6.49
C THR A 74 4.19 5.90 5.06
N LYS A 75 5.38 5.35 4.83
CA LYS A 75 5.75 4.82 3.50
C LYS A 75 4.93 3.59 3.12
N ILE A 76 4.67 2.71 4.08
CA ILE A 76 3.87 1.50 3.86
C ILE A 76 2.41 1.88 3.59
N GLU A 77 1.84 2.80 4.37
CA GLU A 77 0.47 3.28 4.25
C GLU A 77 0.15 3.95 2.92
N LYS A 78 1.10 4.66 2.31
CA LYS A 78 0.92 5.27 0.98
C LYS A 78 0.51 4.26 -0.09
N GLY A 79 1.06 3.04 -0.05
CA GLY A 79 0.66 1.96 -0.96
C GLY A 79 -0.78 1.47 -0.75
N PHE A 80 -1.29 1.54 0.48
CA PHE A 80 -2.64 1.08 0.81
C PHE A 80 -3.71 2.08 0.40
N THR A 81 -3.41 3.37 0.46
CA THR A 81 -4.30 4.42 -0.02
C THR A 81 -4.67 4.22 -1.49
N PHE A 82 -3.73 3.78 -2.32
CA PHE A 82 -4.02 3.42 -3.71
C PHE A 82 -5.01 2.26 -3.82
N LEU A 83 -4.82 1.19 -3.04
CA LEU A 83 -5.74 0.04 -3.03
C LEU A 83 -7.14 0.44 -2.56
N ALA A 84 -7.23 1.25 -1.50
CA ALA A 84 -8.49 1.79 -1.02
C ALA A 84 -9.21 2.62 -2.10
N THR A 85 -8.46 3.47 -2.79
CA THR A 85 -9.00 4.30 -3.88
C THR A 85 -9.52 3.44 -5.02
N VAL A 86 -8.75 2.47 -5.50
CA VAL A 86 -9.19 1.55 -6.56
C VAL A 86 -10.42 0.77 -6.12
N GLY A 87 -10.40 0.22 -4.89
CA GLY A 87 -11.52 -0.54 -4.35
C GLY A 87 -12.82 0.25 -4.27
N SER A 88 -12.74 1.53 -3.91
CA SER A 88 -13.91 2.41 -3.79
C SER A 88 -14.36 3.02 -5.12
N THR A 89 -13.46 3.32 -6.05
CA THR A 89 -13.79 4.05 -7.28
C THR A 89 -14.05 3.16 -8.49
N ALA A 90 -13.39 2.00 -8.59
CA ALA A 90 -13.53 1.13 -9.77
C ALA A 90 -14.97 0.65 -10.02
N PRO A 91 -15.81 0.32 -9.03
CA PRO A 91 -17.23 0.00 -9.27
C PRO A 91 -18.01 1.15 -9.92
N PHE A 92 -17.72 2.38 -9.52
CA PHE A 92 -18.39 3.57 -10.08
C PHE A 92 -17.93 3.84 -11.51
N ILE A 93 -16.66 3.57 -11.83
CA ILE A 93 -16.15 3.65 -13.20
C ILE A 93 -16.85 2.61 -14.07
N GLY A 94 -17.02 1.39 -13.57
CA GLY A 94 -17.79 0.34 -14.26
C GLY A 94 -19.25 0.72 -14.47
N LEU A 95 -19.92 1.27 -13.45
CA LEU A 95 -21.29 1.78 -13.53
C LEU A 95 -21.41 2.90 -14.57
N PHE A 96 -20.46 3.84 -14.58
CA PHE A 96 -20.41 4.89 -15.58
C PHE A 96 -20.35 4.30 -17.00
N GLY A 97 -19.53 3.27 -17.21
CA GLY A 97 -19.45 2.54 -18.48
C GLY A 97 -20.79 1.93 -18.90
N THR A 98 -21.57 1.40 -17.94
CA THR A 98 -22.91 0.86 -18.21
C THR A 98 -23.86 1.96 -18.68
N VAL A 99 -23.91 3.06 -17.95
CA VAL A 99 -24.78 4.19 -18.30
C VAL A 99 -24.46 4.73 -19.68
N TRP A 100 -23.16 4.91 -19.97
CA TRP A 100 -22.69 5.39 -21.26
C TRP A 100 -23.03 4.43 -22.41
N GLY A 101 -22.80 3.15 -22.23
CA GLY A 101 -23.08 2.14 -23.27
C GLY A 101 -24.58 1.99 -23.56
N ILE A 102 -25.44 2.03 -22.51
CA ILE A 102 -26.90 2.01 -22.69
C ILE A 102 -27.36 3.28 -23.41
N MET A 103 -26.83 4.45 -23.05
CA MET A 103 -27.13 5.68 -23.73
C MET A 103 -26.80 5.63 -25.23
N ASN A 104 -25.65 5.11 -25.61
CA ASN A 104 -25.25 4.91 -27.00
C ASN A 104 -26.16 3.92 -27.72
N SER A 105 -26.61 2.88 -27.05
CA SER A 105 -27.54 1.90 -27.62
C SER A 105 -28.88 2.54 -27.96
N PHE A 106 -29.41 3.39 -27.09
CA PHE A 106 -30.64 4.16 -27.37
C PHE A 106 -30.48 5.19 -28.50
N GLN A 107 -29.32 5.84 -28.59
CA GLN A 107 -29.01 6.73 -29.71
C GLN A 107 -29.00 5.98 -31.05
N SER A 108 -28.51 4.75 -31.08
CA SER A 108 -28.53 3.90 -32.28
C SER A 108 -29.94 3.56 -32.73
N ILE A 109 -30.89 3.35 -31.81
CA ILE A 109 -32.32 3.17 -32.13
C ILE A 109 -32.86 4.44 -32.76
N ALA A 110 -32.59 5.62 -32.19
CA ALA A 110 -33.08 6.90 -32.68
C ALA A 110 -32.61 7.20 -34.11
N ILE A 111 -31.36 6.87 -34.42
CA ILE A 111 -30.76 7.08 -35.74
C ILE A 111 -31.31 6.08 -36.76
N SER A 112 -31.35 4.79 -36.41
CA SER A 112 -31.78 3.71 -37.31
C SER A 112 -33.29 3.63 -37.49
N ARG A 113 -34.06 4.28 -36.60
CA ARG A 113 -35.53 4.16 -36.50
C ARG A 113 -36.00 2.70 -36.46
N ASN A 114 -35.17 1.83 -35.92
CA ASN A 114 -35.45 0.40 -35.83
C ASN A 114 -35.24 -0.06 -34.38
N THR A 115 -36.29 -0.56 -33.77
CA THR A 115 -36.32 -1.02 -32.37
C THR A 115 -35.93 -2.50 -32.22
N SER A 116 -35.33 -3.11 -33.25
CA SER A 116 -34.88 -4.51 -33.19
C SER A 116 -33.84 -4.68 -32.09
N LEU A 117 -34.03 -5.70 -31.26
CA LEU A 117 -33.12 -6.08 -30.21
C LEU A 117 -31.71 -6.40 -30.74
N ALA A 118 -31.62 -6.90 -31.97
CA ALA A 118 -30.36 -7.23 -32.65
C ALA A 118 -29.44 -6.00 -32.82
N ILE A 119 -30.00 -4.80 -32.87
CA ILE A 119 -29.23 -3.55 -33.02
C ILE A 119 -28.63 -3.10 -31.69
N VAL A 120 -29.33 -3.31 -30.59
CA VAL A 120 -28.93 -2.77 -29.28
C VAL A 120 -28.25 -3.80 -28.38
N ALA A 121 -28.48 -5.09 -28.61
CA ALA A 121 -27.92 -6.15 -27.77
C ALA A 121 -26.39 -6.11 -27.66
N PRO A 122 -25.61 -5.87 -28.72
CA PRO A 122 -24.16 -5.76 -28.61
C PRO A 122 -23.73 -4.59 -27.69
N GLY A 123 -24.32 -3.41 -27.85
CA GLY A 123 -23.98 -2.24 -27.02
C GLY A 123 -24.37 -2.41 -25.56
N ILE A 124 -25.49 -3.07 -25.29
CA ILE A 124 -25.89 -3.42 -23.91
C ILE A 124 -24.92 -4.44 -23.32
N ALA A 125 -24.49 -5.44 -24.08
CA ALA A 125 -23.53 -6.44 -23.64
C ALA A 125 -22.18 -5.80 -23.30
N GLU A 126 -21.68 -4.88 -24.11
CA GLU A 126 -20.45 -4.12 -23.85
C GLU A 126 -20.58 -3.25 -22.61
N ALA A 127 -21.76 -2.61 -22.42
CA ALA A 127 -22.04 -1.82 -21.23
C ALA A 127 -21.96 -2.68 -19.96
N LEU A 128 -22.61 -3.82 -19.94
CA LEU A 128 -22.56 -4.75 -18.80
C LEU A 128 -21.15 -5.29 -18.54
N PHE A 129 -20.37 -5.53 -19.60
CA PHE A 129 -19.00 -5.94 -19.48
C PHE A 129 -18.11 -4.88 -18.81
N ALA A 130 -18.37 -3.59 -19.07
CA ALA A 130 -17.65 -2.51 -18.39
C ALA A 130 -17.86 -2.55 -16.86
N THR A 131 -19.10 -2.85 -16.39
CA THR A 131 -19.36 -3.04 -14.95
C THR A 131 -18.62 -4.25 -14.40
N ALA A 132 -18.60 -5.35 -15.13
CA ALA A 132 -17.88 -6.56 -14.71
C ALA A 132 -16.38 -6.28 -14.55
N LEU A 133 -15.76 -5.52 -15.44
CA LEU A 133 -14.36 -5.09 -15.32
C LEU A 133 -14.12 -4.19 -14.10
N GLY A 134 -15.03 -3.25 -13.82
CA GLY A 134 -14.97 -2.40 -12.62
C GLY A 134 -14.96 -3.23 -11.33
N LEU A 135 -15.84 -4.23 -11.24
CA LEU A 135 -15.90 -5.15 -10.11
C LEU A 135 -14.68 -6.07 -10.03
N LEU A 136 -14.18 -6.55 -11.18
CA LEU A 136 -12.98 -7.39 -11.25
C LEU A 136 -11.74 -6.66 -10.71
N ALA A 137 -11.65 -5.35 -10.91
CA ALA A 137 -10.57 -4.54 -10.36
C ALA A 137 -10.80 -4.21 -8.87
N ALA A 138 -12.04 -3.91 -8.46
CA ALA A 138 -12.37 -3.50 -7.11
C ALA A 138 -12.20 -4.62 -6.07
N ILE A 139 -12.69 -5.82 -6.38
CA ILE A 139 -12.73 -6.94 -5.42
C ILE A 139 -11.32 -7.29 -4.90
N PRO A 140 -10.33 -7.57 -5.74
CA PRO A 140 -8.99 -7.88 -5.24
C PRO A 140 -8.34 -6.68 -4.54
N ALA A 141 -8.62 -5.45 -4.95
CA ALA A 141 -8.10 -4.26 -4.30
C ALA A 141 -8.62 -4.12 -2.87
N VAL A 142 -9.92 -4.32 -2.64
CA VAL A 142 -10.53 -4.29 -1.30
C VAL A 142 -10.02 -5.42 -0.43
N VAL A 143 -9.93 -6.63 -0.96
CA VAL A 143 -9.40 -7.79 -0.22
C VAL A 143 -7.95 -7.57 0.21
N ALA A 144 -7.12 -7.06 -0.70
CA ALA A 144 -5.73 -6.74 -0.40
C ALA A 144 -5.61 -5.61 0.63
N TYR A 145 -6.40 -4.54 0.47
CA TYR A 145 -6.44 -3.43 1.43
C TYR A 145 -6.80 -3.90 2.84
N ASN A 146 -7.89 -4.65 2.98
CA ASN A 146 -8.34 -5.14 4.29
C ASN A 146 -7.31 -6.04 4.96
N LYS A 147 -6.68 -6.93 4.18
CA LYS A 147 -5.62 -7.80 4.71
C LYS A 147 -4.43 -6.97 5.20
N PHE A 148 -3.93 -6.04 4.39
CA PHE A 148 -2.77 -5.24 4.75
C PHE A 148 -3.05 -4.30 5.91
N ASN A 149 -4.24 -3.72 5.97
CA ASN A 149 -4.65 -2.86 7.09
C ASN A 149 -4.73 -3.63 8.40
N ASN A 150 -5.23 -4.88 8.36
CA ASN A 150 -5.26 -5.75 9.53
C ASN A 150 -3.85 -6.17 9.98
N ASP A 151 -2.97 -6.53 9.05
CA ASP A 151 -1.58 -6.90 9.36
C ASP A 151 -0.82 -5.71 9.99
N LEU A 152 -1.11 -4.47 9.58
CA LEU A 152 -0.53 -3.26 10.16
C LEU A 152 -1.05 -2.96 11.56
N SER A 153 -2.34 -3.15 11.81
CA SER A 153 -2.94 -2.88 13.12
C SER A 153 -2.37 -3.80 14.21
N LEU A 154 -1.94 -5.02 13.85
CA LEU A 154 -1.30 -5.96 14.76
C LEU A 154 0.12 -5.54 15.18
N ILE A 155 0.77 -4.67 14.41
CA ILE A 155 2.11 -4.13 14.72
C ILE A 155 2.01 -2.95 15.70
N HIS A 156 0.84 -2.31 15.79
CA HIS A 156 0.61 -1.12 16.63
C HIS A 156 0.16 -1.43 18.06
N ILE A 157 -0.02 -2.72 18.41
CA ILE A 157 -0.31 -3.17 19.78
C ILE A 157 0.97 -3.61 20.47
#